data_6706bdacc41b551fcc1617fa8e1690a1
#
_entry.id   6706bdacc41b551fcc1617fa8e1690a1
#
_cell.length_a   1.000
_cell.length_b   1.000
_cell.length_c   1.000
_cell.angle_alpha   90.00
_cell.angle_beta   90.00
_cell.angle_gamma   90.00
#
_symmetry.space_group_name_H-M   'P 1'
#
loop_
_entity.id
_entity.type
_entity.pdbx_description
1 polymer ?
#
loop_
_entity_poly.entity_id
_entity_poly.type
_entity_poly.pdbx_seq_one_letter_code
_entity_poly.pdbx_strand_id
1 'polypeptide(L)' 'MSELTIGILGGGQLGSLLCLSAKKLNIKTVIYSDDNDSPAQNYANEFILGNFRDKIKIQDFINKVDIVTYEFEN' A
#
# COMPACT_ATOMS: atom_id res chain seq x y z
N MET A 1 -2.15 -4.16 22.26
CA MET A 1 -2.30 -5.08 21.15
C MET A 1 -1.72 -4.49 19.88
N SER A 2 -0.81 -5.21 19.26
CA SER A 2 -0.19 -4.70 18.04
C SER A 2 -1.15 -4.83 16.86
N GLU A 3 -1.17 -3.84 16.01
CA GLU A 3 -1.95 -3.86 14.79
C GLU A 3 -1.03 -4.23 13.64
N LEU A 4 -1.48 -5.15 12.81
CA LEU A 4 -0.75 -5.52 11.62
C LEU A 4 -0.93 -4.43 10.56
N THR A 5 0.16 -4.04 9.93
CA THR A 5 0.14 -3.08 8.83
C THR A 5 0.76 -3.73 7.61
N ILE A 6 0.00 -3.75 6.53
CA ILE A 6 0.44 -4.32 5.26
C ILE A 6 0.78 -3.20 4.30
N GLY A 7 1.97 -3.26 3.74
CA GLY A 7 2.38 -2.36 2.68
C GLY A 7 2.11 -2.99 1.32
N ILE A 8 1.55 -2.22 0.42
CA ILE A 8 1.21 -2.70 -0.92
C ILE A 8 1.92 -1.82 -1.94
N LEU A 9 2.76 -2.44 -2.76
CA LEU A 9 3.39 -1.76 -3.89
C LEU A 9 2.46 -1.87 -5.08
N GLY A 10 1.92 -0.73 -5.51
CA GLY A 10 0.95 -0.68 -6.58
C GLY A 10 -0.41 -0.27 -6.05
N GLY A 11 -1.13 0.54 -6.81
CA GLY A 11 -2.39 1.14 -6.38
C GLY A 11 -3.56 0.86 -7.30
N GLY A 12 -3.52 -0.21 -8.07
CA GLY A 12 -4.60 -0.56 -8.99
C GLY A 12 -5.82 -1.14 -8.30
N GLN A 13 -6.68 -1.76 -9.08
CA GLN A 13 -7.93 -2.31 -8.56
C GLN A 13 -7.69 -3.44 -7.57
N LEU A 14 -6.69 -4.28 -7.82
CA LEU A 14 -6.37 -5.34 -6.87
C LEU A 14 -5.90 -4.76 -5.55
N GLY A 15 -5.13 -3.68 -5.60
CA GLY A 15 -4.73 -2.99 -4.38
C GLY A 15 -5.93 -2.46 -3.62
N SER A 16 -6.94 -1.93 -4.33
CA SER A 16 -8.18 -1.47 -3.71
C SER A 16 -8.90 -2.60 -3.00
N LEU A 17 -9.01 -3.75 -3.66
CA LEU A 17 -9.67 -4.92 -3.08
C LEU A 17 -8.93 -5.43 -1.84
N LEU A 18 -7.59 -5.42 -1.89
CA LEU A 18 -6.78 -5.80 -0.73
C LEU A 18 -7.01 -4.86 0.44
N CYS A 19 -7.08 -3.57 0.17
CA CYS A 19 -7.36 -2.57 1.22
C CYS A 19 -8.73 -2.80 1.84
N LEU A 20 -9.75 -3.07 1.03
CA LEU A 20 -11.09 -3.32 1.55
C LEU A 20 -11.13 -4.59 2.39
N SER A 21 -10.46 -5.64 1.94
CA SER A 21 -10.41 -6.89 2.70
C SER A 21 -9.66 -6.72 4.01
N ALA A 22 -8.55 -5.99 3.98
CA ALA A 22 -7.77 -5.71 5.18
C ALA A 22 -8.59 -4.92 6.19
N LYS A 23 -9.38 -3.97 5.72
CA LYS A 23 -10.21 -3.15 6.58
C LYS A 23 -11.23 -3.99 7.34
N LYS A 24 -11.80 -4.99 6.68
CA LYS A 24 -12.74 -5.91 7.33
C LYS A 24 -12.08 -6.72 8.44
N LEU A 25 -10.78 -6.92 8.34
CA LEU A 25 -10.01 -7.68 9.33
C LEU A 25 -9.29 -6.77 10.33
N ASN A 26 -9.57 -5.47 10.30
CA ASN A 26 -8.90 -4.47 11.14
C ASN A 26 -7.39 -4.42 10.91
N ILE A 27 -6.97 -4.65 9.68
CA ILE A 27 -5.58 -4.56 9.27
C ILE A 27 -5.38 -3.23 8.55
N LYS A 28 -4.33 -2.50 8.94
CA LYS A 28 -4.00 -1.23 8.29
C LYS A 28 -3.26 -1.49 6.99
N THR A 29 -3.45 -0.59 6.04
CA THR A 29 -2.78 -0.68 4.75
C THR A 29 -2.07 0.61 4.42
N VAL A 30 -0.90 0.49 3.81
CA VAL A 30 -0.14 1.60 3.26
C VAL A 30 0.13 1.27 1.80
N ILE A 31 -0.28 2.14 0.91
CA ILE A 31 -0.06 1.97 -0.53
C ILE A 31 1.12 2.82 -0.96
N TYR A 32 2.00 2.24 -1.75
CA TYR A 32 3.05 2.98 -2.45
C TYR A 32 2.81 2.84 -3.95
N SER A 33 2.64 3.96 -4.63
CA SER A 33 2.34 3.95 -6.06
C SER A 33 3.00 5.16 -6.73
N ASP A 34 3.32 5.01 -7.99
CA ASP A 34 3.82 6.12 -8.80
C ASP A 34 2.70 6.86 -9.55
N ASP A 35 1.46 6.46 -9.34
CA ASP A 35 0.30 7.05 -10.01
C ASP A 35 -0.56 7.79 -8.99
N ASN A 36 -0.67 9.10 -9.16
CA ASN A 36 -1.46 9.94 -8.27
C ASN A 36 -2.97 9.65 -8.36
N ASP A 37 -3.41 9.02 -9.41
CA ASP A 37 -4.81 8.66 -9.62
C ASP A 37 -5.10 7.19 -9.28
N SER A 38 -4.29 6.60 -8.44
CA SER A 38 -4.46 5.19 -8.07
C SER A 38 -5.79 4.95 -7.37
N PRO A 39 -6.58 3.97 -7.82
CA PRO A 39 -7.87 3.66 -7.16
C PRO A 39 -7.74 3.32 -5.69
N ALA A 40 -6.67 2.63 -5.30
CA ALA A 40 -6.46 2.22 -3.92
C ALA A 40 -6.26 3.39 -2.97
N GLN A 41 -5.94 4.56 -3.49
CA GLN A 41 -5.74 5.77 -2.68
C GLN A 41 -6.93 6.06 -1.78
N ASN A 42 -8.13 5.76 -2.24
CA ASN A 42 -9.36 6.06 -1.50
C ASN A 42 -9.65 5.05 -0.39
N TYR A 43 -8.96 3.92 -0.39
CA TYR A 43 -9.27 2.83 0.54
C TYR A 43 -8.12 2.53 1.51
N ALA A 44 -6.93 3.02 1.24
CA ALA A 44 -5.78 2.78 2.10
C ALA A 44 -5.80 3.71 3.31
N ASN A 45 -5.20 3.25 4.40
CA ASN A 45 -5.01 4.11 5.56
C ASN A 45 -3.99 5.20 5.27
N GLU A 46 -2.99 4.88 4.47
CA GLU A 46 -1.98 5.86 4.04
C GLU A 46 -1.62 5.59 2.59
N PHE A 47 -1.43 6.65 1.83
CA PHE A 47 -1.00 6.57 0.44
C PHE A 47 0.29 7.35 0.26
N ILE A 48 1.30 6.71 -0.31
CA ILE A 48 2.59 7.34 -0.60
C ILE A 48 2.79 7.38 -2.10
N LEU A 49 2.91 8.57 -2.64
CA LEU A 49 3.21 8.76 -4.06
C LEU A 49 4.72 8.84 -4.23
N GLY A 50 5.27 7.97 -5.05
CA GLY A 50 6.70 7.98 -5.31
C GLY A 50 7.08 7.07 -6.46
N ASN A 51 8.30 7.27 -6.95
CA ASN A 51 8.83 6.44 -8.02
C ASN A 51 9.32 5.12 -7.43
N PHE A 52 9.08 4.02 -8.14
CA PHE A 52 9.53 2.71 -7.67
C PHE A 52 11.05 2.55 -7.69
N ARG A 53 11.77 3.49 -8.31
CA ARG A 53 13.23 3.51 -8.29
C ARG A 53 13.79 4.40 -7.18
N ASP A 54 12.94 5.09 -6.46
CA ASP A 54 13.36 5.95 -5.35
C ASP A 54 13.61 5.09 -4.12
N LYS A 55 14.86 4.72 -3.93
CA LYS A 55 15.25 3.79 -2.87
C LYS A 55 14.99 4.33 -1.48
N ILE A 56 15.12 5.64 -1.31
CA ILE A 56 14.90 6.27 0.00
C ILE A 56 13.43 6.21 0.36
N LYS A 57 12.54 6.56 -0.57
CA LYS A 57 11.11 6.50 -0.32
C LYS A 57 10.63 5.07 -0.11
N ILE A 58 11.17 4.14 -0.91
CA ILE A 58 10.82 2.71 -0.75
C ILE A 58 11.24 2.23 0.63
N GLN A 59 12.44 2.60 1.08
CA GLN A 59 12.92 2.18 2.40
C GLN A 59 12.04 2.75 3.51
N ASP A 60 11.63 4.01 3.38
CA ASP A 60 10.72 4.62 4.35
C ASP A 60 9.38 3.89 4.38
N PHE A 61 8.88 3.54 3.20
CA PHE A 61 7.64 2.76 3.09
C PHE A 61 7.77 1.40 3.77
N ILE A 62 8.86 0.69 3.51
CA ILE A 62 9.09 -0.62 4.10
C ILE A 62 9.16 -0.53 5.62
N ASN A 63 9.76 0.54 6.14
CA ASN A 63 9.91 0.72 7.58
C ASN A 63 8.59 1.00 8.29
N LYS A 64 7.56 1.38 7.56
CA LYS A 64 6.24 1.69 8.15
C LYS A 64 5.33 0.47 8.25
N VAL A 65 5.70 -0.63 7.65
CA VAL A 65 4.80 -1.77 7.51
C VAL A 65 5.45 -3.04 8.03
N ASP A 66 4.62 -4.01 8.36
CA ASP A 66 5.09 -5.30 8.88
C ASP A 66 5.35 -6.29 7.76
N ILE A 67 4.53 -6.23 6.72
CA ILE A 67 4.60 -7.13 5.58
C ILE A 67 4.45 -6.30 4.33
N VAL A 68 5.23 -6.61 3.30
CA VAL A 68 5.12 -5.95 2.00
C VAL A 68 4.63 -6.97 0.98
N THR A 69 3.61 -6.59 0.24
CA THR A 69 3.19 -7.34 -0.93
C THR A 69 3.17 -6.39 -2.12
N TYR A 70 3.09 -6.92 -3.31
CA TYR A 70 2.93 -6.06 -4.46
C TYR A 70 1.84 -6.60 -5.35
N GLU A 71 1.26 -5.68 -6.07
CA GLU A 71 0.11 -5.93 -6.90
C GLU A 71 0.37 -5.22 -8.21
N PHE A 72 0.86 -5.95 -9.18
CA PHE A 72 1.09 -5.43 -10.53
C PHE A 72 0.25 -6.23 -11.50
N GLU A 73 -0.52 -5.52 -12.30
CA GLU A 73 -1.26 -6.11 -13.39
C GLU A 73 -0.42 -6.02 -14.66
N ASN A 74 -0.31 -7.11 -15.35
CA ASN A 74 0.33 -7.13 -16.66
C ASN A 74 -0.70 -7.21 -17.76
#